data_4d8d09ce08d8463316ee5d47c318ea61
#
_entry.id   4d8d09ce08d8463316ee5d47c318ea61
#
_cell.length_a   1.000
_cell.length_b   1.000
_cell.length_c   1.000
_cell.angle_alpha   90.00
_cell.angle_beta   90.00
_cell.angle_gamma   90.00
#
_symmetry.space_group_name_H-M   'P 1'
#
loop_
_entity.id
_entity.type
_entity.pdbx_description
1 polymer ?
#
loop_
_entity_poly.entity_id
_entity_poly.type
_entity_poly.pdbx_seq_one_letter_code
_entity_poly.pdbx_strand_id
1 'polypeptide(L)'
;RPDDIALIWEADEPGSHIYISFSELLDRVCQVAGVLHSLGVRKGDIVIIYMPMIPEAVISMLACARIGAVHSVVFAGFSSDSLRDRVQDSRTRVVMTSDEGRRGGRTIATKSIVDAALKECSSVEHVLVAKRTGAVDVPWVDGRDKWLSELAAQQRTYFPPVSMNSEDPLFVLYTSGSTGKPKGIVHTTAGYLLGAGLSVKHVFDVHPGDRFGCMADIGWITGHTYIVYGPLMNGTATLIFESTPMYPTPSRYWEVVDTHKLTQFYTAPTSIRMLR
;
A
#
# COMPACT_ATOMS: atom_id res chain seq x y z
N ARG A 1 10.80 1.55 20.24
CA ARG A 1 12.09 1.77 19.56
C ARG A 1 11.86 2.63 18.30
N PRO A 2 11.85 3.97 18.44
CA PRO A 2 11.49 4.88 17.34
C PRO A 2 12.50 4.84 16.18
N ASP A 3 13.76 4.55 16.49
CA ASP A 3 14.86 4.59 15.51
C ASP A 3 15.09 3.24 14.81
N ASP A 4 14.42 2.18 15.25
CA ASP A 4 14.48 0.88 14.57
C ASP A 4 13.83 0.99 13.18
N ILE A 5 14.33 0.22 12.23
CA ILE A 5 13.75 0.15 10.87
C ILE A 5 12.35 -0.43 10.94
N ALA A 6 11.39 0.25 10.34
CA ALA A 6 10.01 -0.21 10.15
C ALA A 6 9.77 -0.76 8.74
N LEU A 7 10.17 0.03 7.73
CA LEU A 7 10.01 -0.36 6.33
C LEU A 7 11.36 -0.40 5.63
N ILE A 8 11.55 -1.43 4.83
CA ILE A 8 12.62 -1.56 3.84
C ILE A 8 11.92 -1.53 2.47
N TRP A 9 12.20 -0.53 1.67
CA TRP A 9 11.73 -0.54 0.29
C TRP A 9 12.88 -0.89 -0.63
N GLU A 10 12.67 -1.94 -1.41
CA GLU A 10 13.57 -2.35 -2.49
C GLU A 10 12.89 -2.02 -3.81
N ALA A 11 13.46 -1.07 -4.54
CA ALA A 11 12.94 -0.59 -5.81
C ALA A 11 13.02 -1.65 -6.92
N ASP A 12 12.35 -1.37 -8.04
CA ASP A 12 12.50 -2.18 -9.24
C ASP A 12 13.94 -2.16 -9.76
N GLU A 13 14.58 -1.01 -9.69
CA GLU A 13 15.99 -0.83 -10.08
C GLU A 13 16.91 -1.51 -9.06
N PRO A 14 17.75 -2.49 -9.50
CA PRO A 14 18.66 -3.19 -8.60
C PRO A 14 19.62 -2.24 -7.86
N GLY A 15 19.77 -2.46 -6.55
CA GLY A 15 20.62 -1.65 -5.68
C GLY A 15 20.01 -0.31 -5.26
N SER A 16 18.81 0.01 -5.70
CA SER A 16 18.06 1.17 -5.23
C SER A 16 17.11 0.76 -4.11
N HIS A 17 17.37 1.27 -2.89
CA HIS A 17 16.54 0.97 -1.73
C HIS A 17 16.56 2.11 -0.71
N ILE A 18 15.56 2.14 0.16
CA ILE A 18 15.50 3.04 1.32
C ILE A 18 15.08 2.29 2.58
N TYR A 19 15.52 2.80 3.72
CA TYR A 19 15.09 2.35 5.04
C TYR A 19 14.34 3.48 5.72
N ILE A 20 13.19 3.17 6.31
CA ILE A 20 12.33 4.13 7.01
C ILE A 20 12.18 3.61 8.44
N SER A 21 12.51 4.45 9.43
CA SER A 21 12.36 4.10 10.85
C SER A 21 10.88 4.14 11.29
N PHE A 22 10.58 3.58 12.48
CA PHE A 22 9.22 3.67 13.03
C PHE A 22 8.80 5.12 13.32
N SER A 23 9.71 5.97 13.76
CA SER A 23 9.42 7.40 13.98
C SER A 23 9.13 8.11 12.65
N GLU A 24 9.95 7.90 11.64
CA GLU A 24 9.75 8.49 10.32
C GLU A 24 8.46 7.99 9.65
N LEU A 25 8.17 6.69 9.79
CA LEU A 25 6.91 6.11 9.29
C LEU A 25 5.72 6.77 9.97
N LEU A 26 5.77 6.94 11.31
CA LEU A 26 4.70 7.59 12.07
C LEU A 26 4.49 9.05 11.61
N ASP A 27 5.55 9.80 11.43
CA ASP A 27 5.49 11.19 10.96
C ASP A 27 4.82 11.30 9.59
N ARG A 28 5.26 10.48 8.64
CA ARG A 28 4.68 10.43 7.29
C ARG A 28 3.21 9.98 7.31
N VAL A 29 2.86 8.99 8.13
CA VAL A 29 1.47 8.54 8.32
C VAL A 29 0.60 9.66 8.88
N CYS A 30 1.09 10.41 9.88
CA CYS A 30 0.37 11.55 10.45
C CYS A 30 0.15 12.66 9.43
N GLN A 31 1.15 12.97 8.62
CA GLN A 31 1.05 13.97 7.56
C GLN A 31 -0.01 13.58 6.52
N VAL A 32 0.02 12.33 6.03
CA VAL A 32 -0.98 11.84 5.06
C VAL A 32 -2.38 11.77 5.70
N ALA A 33 -2.49 11.39 6.97
CA ALA A 33 -3.74 11.45 7.72
C ALA A 33 -4.31 12.89 7.78
N GLY A 34 -3.44 13.88 8.02
CA GLY A 34 -3.78 15.30 7.96
C GLY A 34 -4.27 15.73 6.58
N VAL A 35 -3.62 15.29 5.51
CA VAL A 35 -4.06 15.55 4.12
C VAL A 35 -5.46 14.99 3.90
N LEU A 36 -5.68 13.70 4.17
CA LEU A 36 -6.99 13.08 3.98
C LEU A 36 -8.09 13.80 4.78
N HIS A 37 -7.79 14.12 6.04
CA HIS A 37 -8.74 14.85 6.89
C HIS A 37 -9.04 16.26 6.37
N SER A 38 -8.06 16.98 5.84
CA SER A 38 -8.23 18.33 5.25
C SER A 38 -9.08 18.31 3.98
N LEU A 39 -9.07 17.21 3.24
CA LEU A 39 -9.91 16.95 2.07
C LEU A 39 -11.31 16.42 2.43
N GLY A 40 -11.66 16.41 3.71
CA GLY A 40 -12.99 16.02 4.18
C GLY A 40 -13.18 14.52 4.38
N VAL A 41 -12.13 13.69 4.31
CA VAL A 41 -12.24 12.26 4.65
C VAL A 41 -12.45 12.07 6.15
N ARG A 42 -13.40 11.23 6.50
CA ARG A 42 -13.81 10.96 7.90
C ARG A 42 -13.88 9.45 8.17
N LYS A 43 -14.05 9.10 9.43
CA LYS A 43 -14.28 7.71 9.87
C LYS A 43 -15.40 7.07 9.06
N GLY A 44 -15.12 5.90 8.48
CA GLY A 44 -16.05 5.13 7.66
C GLY A 44 -16.03 5.47 6.16
N ASP A 45 -15.44 6.60 5.75
CA ASP A 45 -15.30 6.91 4.33
C ASP A 45 -14.30 5.94 3.67
N ILE A 46 -14.58 5.55 2.42
CA ILE A 46 -13.69 4.67 1.66
C ILE A 46 -12.70 5.50 0.86
N VAL A 47 -11.43 5.11 0.90
CA VAL A 47 -10.32 5.66 0.10
C VAL A 47 -9.76 4.56 -0.79
N ILE A 48 -9.76 4.76 -2.11
CA ILE A 48 -9.14 3.83 -3.06
C ILE A 48 -7.65 4.13 -3.16
N ILE A 49 -6.81 3.08 -3.07
CA ILE A 49 -5.36 3.16 -3.25
C ILE A 49 -4.99 2.30 -4.47
N TYR A 50 -4.56 2.94 -5.55
CA TYR A 50 -4.06 2.30 -6.77
C TYR A 50 -2.61 2.75 -7.00
N MET A 51 -1.69 2.10 -6.31
CA MET A 51 -0.25 2.43 -6.33
C MET A 51 0.59 1.18 -6.54
N PRO A 52 1.79 1.30 -7.14
CA PRO A 52 2.78 0.23 -7.13
C PRO A 52 3.27 -0.03 -5.70
N MET A 53 4.16 -1.01 -5.56
CA MET A 53 4.75 -1.40 -4.26
C MET A 53 5.79 -0.36 -3.79
N ILE A 54 5.31 0.81 -3.39
CA ILE A 54 6.10 1.94 -2.89
C ILE A 54 5.72 2.27 -1.43
N PRO A 55 6.60 2.94 -0.67
CA PRO A 55 6.31 3.32 0.73
C PRO A 55 5.02 4.11 0.89
N GLU A 56 4.72 5.00 -0.04
CA GLU A 56 3.52 5.84 -0.03
C GLU A 56 2.23 5.01 -0.01
N ALA A 57 2.24 3.83 -0.60
CA ALA A 57 1.08 2.93 -0.58
C ALA A 57 0.81 2.40 0.85
N VAL A 58 1.85 1.94 1.54
CA VAL A 58 1.76 1.49 2.94
C VAL A 58 1.40 2.65 3.87
N ILE A 59 2.05 3.80 3.69
CA ILE A 59 1.76 5.03 4.45
C ILE A 59 0.29 5.42 4.29
N SER A 60 -0.26 5.34 3.08
CA SER A 60 -1.66 5.64 2.79
C SER A 60 -2.63 4.69 3.49
N MET A 61 -2.33 3.38 3.51
CA MET A 61 -3.12 2.39 4.24
C MET A 61 -3.16 2.72 5.74
N LEU A 62 -2.00 2.98 6.33
CA LEU A 62 -1.88 3.30 7.75
C LEU A 62 -2.51 4.67 8.09
N ALA A 63 -2.43 5.65 7.19
CA ALA A 63 -3.08 6.95 7.36
C ALA A 63 -4.60 6.83 7.37
N CYS A 64 -5.18 6.02 6.47
CA CYS A 64 -6.60 5.70 6.52
C CYS A 64 -6.99 5.05 7.85
N ALA A 65 -6.26 4.03 8.29
CA ALA A 65 -6.49 3.38 9.57
C ALA A 65 -6.42 4.39 10.75
N ARG A 66 -5.48 5.34 10.70
CA ARG A 66 -5.30 6.35 11.76
C ARG A 66 -6.49 7.30 11.91
N ILE A 67 -7.16 7.66 10.81
CA ILE A 67 -8.34 8.53 10.82
C ILE A 67 -9.66 7.74 10.87
N GLY A 68 -9.59 6.41 10.94
CA GLY A 68 -10.77 5.54 10.90
C GLY A 68 -11.44 5.45 9.52
N ALA A 69 -10.78 5.90 8.45
CA ALA A 69 -11.23 5.68 7.09
C ALA A 69 -10.95 4.24 6.65
N VAL A 70 -11.76 3.74 5.74
CA VAL A 70 -11.67 2.38 5.20
C VAL A 70 -10.84 2.42 3.93
N HIS A 71 -9.64 1.82 3.92
CA HIS A 71 -8.90 1.75 2.67
C HIS A 71 -9.35 0.60 1.78
N SER A 72 -9.24 0.78 0.47
CA SER A 72 -9.42 -0.29 -0.50
C SER A 72 -8.27 -0.25 -1.49
N VAL A 73 -7.33 -1.18 -1.34
CA VAL A 73 -6.16 -1.28 -2.22
C VAL A 73 -6.55 -2.06 -3.46
N VAL A 74 -6.23 -1.50 -4.62
CA VAL A 74 -6.44 -2.14 -5.92
C VAL A 74 -5.06 -2.42 -6.53
N PHE A 75 -4.83 -3.67 -6.90
CA PHE A 75 -3.57 -4.08 -7.52
C PHE A 75 -3.24 -3.23 -8.74
N ALA A 76 -2.06 -2.60 -8.75
CA ALA A 76 -1.64 -1.66 -9.80
C ALA A 76 -1.42 -2.28 -11.19
N GLY A 77 -1.58 -3.59 -11.31
CA GLY A 77 -1.61 -4.32 -12.59
C GLY A 77 -3.00 -4.52 -13.17
N PHE A 78 -4.07 -4.08 -12.48
CA PHE A 78 -5.43 -4.18 -13.01
C PHE A 78 -5.73 -3.09 -14.04
N SER A 79 -6.66 -3.41 -14.96
CA SER A 79 -7.13 -2.48 -16.00
C SER A 79 -7.93 -1.32 -15.42
N SER A 80 -8.09 -0.26 -16.21
CA SER A 80 -8.96 0.87 -15.89
C SER A 80 -10.40 0.46 -15.59
N ASP A 81 -10.96 -0.52 -16.32
CA ASP A 81 -12.31 -1.03 -16.07
C ASP A 81 -12.41 -1.67 -14.69
N SER A 82 -11.44 -2.50 -14.34
CA SER A 82 -11.36 -3.11 -13.00
C SER A 82 -11.29 -2.08 -11.88
N LEU A 83 -10.57 -0.98 -12.09
CA LEU A 83 -10.49 0.12 -11.14
C LEU A 83 -11.81 0.90 -11.08
N ARG A 84 -12.38 1.26 -12.23
CA ARG A 84 -13.67 1.95 -12.35
C ARG A 84 -14.76 1.25 -11.56
N ASP A 85 -14.91 -0.06 -11.76
CA ASP A 85 -15.97 -0.84 -11.10
C ASP A 85 -15.87 -0.75 -9.56
N ARG A 86 -14.66 -0.74 -9.01
CA ARG A 86 -14.43 -0.59 -7.55
C ARG A 86 -14.69 0.82 -7.07
N VAL A 87 -14.30 1.83 -7.84
CA VAL A 87 -14.57 3.23 -7.53
C VAL A 87 -16.07 3.50 -7.52
N GLN A 88 -16.80 2.98 -8.50
CA GLN A 88 -18.25 3.13 -8.59
C GLN A 88 -18.98 2.40 -7.44
N ASP A 89 -18.57 1.17 -7.13
CA ASP A 89 -19.18 0.39 -6.05
C ASP A 89 -18.94 1.04 -4.67
N SER A 90 -17.70 1.47 -4.42
CA SER A 90 -17.33 2.13 -3.15
C SER A 90 -17.84 3.57 -3.02
N ARG A 91 -18.20 4.23 -4.13
CA ARG A 91 -18.53 5.66 -4.20
C ARG A 91 -17.48 6.55 -3.53
N THR A 92 -16.23 6.15 -3.64
CA THR A 92 -15.13 6.92 -3.04
C THR A 92 -15.06 8.34 -3.60
N ARG A 93 -14.67 9.29 -2.73
CA ARG A 93 -14.39 10.67 -3.12
C ARG A 93 -12.90 10.93 -3.36
N VAL A 94 -12.03 10.05 -2.85
CA VAL A 94 -10.58 10.18 -2.91
C VAL A 94 -9.96 8.93 -3.50
N VAL A 95 -9.13 9.12 -4.53
CA VAL A 95 -8.26 8.08 -5.10
C VAL A 95 -6.80 8.49 -4.89
N MET A 96 -5.99 7.58 -4.38
CA MET A 96 -4.55 7.75 -4.22
C MET A 96 -3.82 6.91 -5.25
N THR A 97 -2.87 7.51 -5.97
CA THR A 97 -2.11 6.85 -7.04
C THR A 97 -0.67 7.39 -7.12
N SER A 98 0.11 6.93 -8.08
CA SER A 98 1.42 7.49 -8.42
C SER A 98 1.41 8.10 -9.82
N ASP A 99 2.43 8.92 -10.11
CA ASP A 99 2.70 9.40 -11.46
C ASP A 99 2.82 8.23 -12.44
N GLU A 100 3.76 7.36 -12.17
CA GLU A 100 3.99 6.10 -12.85
C GLU A 100 4.35 5.02 -11.82
N GLY A 101 4.46 3.76 -12.26
CA GLY A 101 5.04 2.66 -11.53
C GLY A 101 6.21 2.05 -12.29
N ARG A 102 7.02 1.27 -11.56
CA ARG A 102 8.07 0.43 -12.12
C ARG A 102 7.82 -1.02 -11.75
N ARG A 103 7.99 -1.94 -12.69
CA ARG A 103 7.87 -3.38 -12.39
C ARG A 103 8.57 -4.23 -13.45
N GLY A 104 9.61 -4.95 -13.04
CA GLY A 104 10.37 -5.84 -13.93
C GLY A 104 11.03 -5.09 -15.09
N GLY A 105 11.60 -3.91 -14.84
CA GLY A 105 12.24 -3.05 -15.82
C GLY A 105 11.27 -2.27 -16.71
N ARG A 106 9.95 -2.37 -16.45
CA ARG A 106 8.91 -1.69 -17.27
C ARG A 106 8.29 -0.55 -16.50
N THR A 107 7.97 0.51 -17.23
CA THR A 107 7.17 1.62 -16.71
C THR A 107 5.68 1.30 -16.85
N ILE A 108 4.90 1.59 -15.82
CA ILE A 108 3.44 1.46 -15.79
C ILE A 108 2.85 2.85 -15.64
N ALA A 109 2.04 3.27 -16.60
CA ALA A 109 1.39 4.60 -16.59
C ALA A 109 0.19 4.63 -15.63
N THR A 110 0.44 4.50 -14.32
CA THR A 110 -0.57 4.37 -13.26
C THR A 110 -1.56 5.52 -13.28
N LYS A 111 -1.08 6.77 -13.38
CA LYS A 111 -1.96 7.95 -13.44
C LYS A 111 -2.88 7.93 -14.67
N SER A 112 -2.37 7.53 -15.83
CA SER A 112 -3.19 7.43 -17.05
C SER A 112 -4.28 6.36 -16.92
N ILE A 113 -3.98 5.24 -16.26
CA ILE A 113 -4.97 4.18 -15.98
C ILE A 113 -6.06 4.71 -15.05
N VAL A 114 -5.68 5.44 -14.00
CA VAL A 114 -6.63 6.10 -13.09
C VAL A 114 -7.51 7.08 -13.85
N ASP A 115 -6.95 7.96 -14.67
CA ASP A 115 -7.74 8.92 -15.45
C ASP A 115 -8.72 8.25 -16.41
N ALA A 116 -8.31 7.15 -17.03
CA ALA A 116 -9.21 6.37 -17.87
C ALA A 116 -10.38 5.79 -17.08
N ALA A 117 -10.11 5.24 -15.88
CA ALA A 117 -11.13 4.71 -14.99
C ALA A 117 -12.11 5.79 -14.51
N LEU A 118 -11.60 6.98 -14.19
CA LEU A 118 -12.39 8.04 -13.58
C LEU A 118 -13.29 8.82 -14.55
N LYS A 119 -13.18 8.60 -15.87
CA LYS A 119 -14.10 9.22 -16.87
C LYS A 119 -15.57 8.96 -16.56
N GLU A 120 -15.87 7.82 -15.96
CA GLU A 120 -17.23 7.37 -15.63
C GLU A 120 -17.50 7.36 -14.10
N CYS A 121 -16.68 8.06 -13.30
CA CYS A 121 -16.74 8.04 -11.84
C CYS A 121 -16.97 9.46 -11.29
N SER A 122 -18.21 9.91 -11.24
CA SER A 122 -18.57 11.27 -10.82
C SER A 122 -18.42 11.52 -9.31
N SER A 123 -18.22 10.46 -8.50
CA SER A 123 -18.04 10.60 -7.04
C SER A 123 -16.65 11.12 -6.65
N VAL A 124 -15.64 10.97 -7.50
CA VAL A 124 -14.26 11.30 -7.16
C VAL A 124 -14.01 12.80 -7.29
N GLU A 125 -13.68 13.40 -6.18
CA GLU A 125 -13.39 14.84 -6.06
C GLU A 125 -11.88 15.11 -6.06
N HIS A 126 -11.08 14.17 -5.53
CA HIS A 126 -9.64 14.34 -5.36
C HIS A 126 -8.85 13.12 -5.81
N VAL A 127 -7.76 13.36 -6.54
CA VAL A 127 -6.75 12.35 -6.88
C VAL A 127 -5.42 12.80 -6.27
N LEU A 128 -4.90 12.03 -5.32
CA LEU A 128 -3.60 12.28 -4.68
C LEU A 128 -2.53 11.47 -5.40
N VAL A 129 -1.54 12.15 -5.93
CA VAL A 129 -0.50 11.56 -6.78
C VAL A 129 0.85 11.55 -6.06
N ALA A 130 1.40 10.36 -5.84
CA ALA A 130 2.76 10.17 -5.34
C ALA A 130 3.76 10.25 -6.50
N LYS A 131 4.94 10.84 -6.26
CA LYS A 131 6.03 10.90 -7.24
C LYS A 131 6.90 9.65 -7.09
N ARG A 132 6.78 8.69 -8.03
CA ARG A 132 7.66 7.51 -8.08
C ARG A 132 8.79 7.68 -9.10
N THR A 133 8.49 8.15 -10.29
CA THR A 133 9.48 8.34 -11.36
C THR A 133 9.84 9.80 -11.57
N GLY A 134 9.01 10.71 -11.12
CA GLY A 134 9.16 12.14 -11.37
C GLY A 134 8.89 12.49 -12.84
N ALA A 135 8.05 11.71 -13.52
CA ALA A 135 7.68 11.96 -14.92
C ALA A 135 7.12 13.37 -15.11
N VAL A 136 7.57 14.06 -16.15
CA VAL A 136 7.16 15.43 -16.45
C VAL A 136 5.84 15.50 -17.23
N ASP A 137 5.56 14.48 -18.03
CA ASP A 137 4.37 14.41 -18.90
C ASP A 137 3.24 13.58 -18.28
N VAL A 138 2.98 13.79 -16.99
CA VAL A 138 1.89 13.12 -16.29
C VAL A 138 0.57 13.78 -16.63
N PRO A 139 -0.47 13.06 -17.08
CA PRO A 139 -1.80 13.63 -17.29
C PRO A 139 -2.31 14.29 -16.01
N TRP A 140 -2.87 15.49 -16.12
CA TRP A 140 -3.27 16.28 -14.97
C TRP A 140 -4.63 16.93 -15.18
N VAL A 141 -5.49 16.88 -14.16
CA VAL A 141 -6.78 17.56 -14.14
C VAL A 141 -6.78 18.61 -13.02
N ASP A 142 -6.75 19.86 -13.40
CA ASP A 142 -6.72 20.98 -12.45
C ASP A 142 -7.92 20.96 -11.50
N GLY A 143 -7.68 21.31 -10.24
CA GLY A 143 -8.69 21.28 -9.18
C GLY A 143 -8.90 19.90 -8.55
N ARG A 144 -8.80 18.82 -9.31
CA ARG A 144 -8.95 17.44 -8.83
C ARG A 144 -7.63 16.84 -8.37
N ASP A 145 -6.59 16.96 -9.19
CA ASP A 145 -5.31 16.27 -8.98
C ASP A 145 -4.37 17.11 -8.10
N LYS A 146 -3.68 16.46 -7.17
CA LYS A 146 -2.77 17.11 -6.22
C LYS A 146 -1.56 16.22 -5.96
N TRP A 147 -0.37 16.80 -5.89
CA TRP A 147 0.81 16.07 -5.46
C TRP A 147 0.72 15.75 -3.96
N LEU A 148 0.78 14.47 -3.62
CA LEU A 148 0.70 14.00 -2.24
C LEU A 148 1.81 14.61 -1.37
N SER A 149 3.04 14.65 -1.87
CA SER A 149 4.18 15.19 -1.14
C SER A 149 4.05 16.68 -0.81
N GLU A 150 3.47 17.48 -1.71
CA GLU A 150 3.28 18.91 -1.50
C GLU A 150 2.23 19.20 -0.43
N LEU A 151 1.14 18.43 -0.43
CA LEU A 151 0.12 18.55 0.61
C LEU A 151 0.62 18.00 1.96
N ALA A 152 1.35 16.90 1.96
CA ALA A 152 1.91 16.31 3.17
C ALA A 152 2.91 17.23 3.86
N ALA A 153 3.76 17.94 3.10
CA ALA A 153 4.71 18.90 3.63
C ALA A 153 4.05 20.09 4.38
N GLN A 154 2.76 20.36 4.13
CA GLN A 154 1.99 21.38 4.82
C GLN A 154 1.32 20.87 6.10
N GLN A 155 1.38 19.58 6.36
CA GLN A 155 0.74 18.95 7.52
C GLN A 155 1.74 18.77 8.67
N ARG A 156 1.19 18.70 9.89
CA ARG A 156 1.98 18.38 11.09
C ARG A 156 2.36 16.91 11.08
N THR A 157 3.49 16.59 11.70
CA THR A 157 3.95 15.22 11.95
C THR A 157 3.21 14.51 13.10
N TYR A 158 2.16 15.13 13.60
CA TYR A 158 1.27 14.59 14.62
C TYR A 158 -0.19 14.72 14.21
N PHE A 159 -0.89 13.60 14.21
CA PHE A 159 -2.34 13.52 14.05
C PHE A 159 -2.88 12.49 15.07
N PRO A 160 -3.83 12.86 15.95
CA PRO A 160 -4.35 11.92 16.96
C PRO A 160 -5.08 10.77 16.28
N PRO A 161 -4.90 9.51 16.73
CA PRO A 161 -5.65 8.39 16.20
C PRO A 161 -7.13 8.51 16.58
N VAL A 162 -8.01 8.17 15.64
CA VAL A 162 -9.46 8.12 15.88
C VAL A 162 -9.79 6.85 16.65
N SER A 163 -10.65 6.96 17.67
CA SER A 163 -11.14 5.80 18.42
C SER A 163 -12.00 4.91 17.54
N MET A 164 -11.71 3.59 17.53
CA MET A 164 -12.38 2.58 16.75
C MET A 164 -13.02 1.53 17.66
N ASN A 165 -14.21 1.06 17.29
CA ASN A 165 -14.78 -0.16 17.85
C ASN A 165 -14.16 -1.38 17.18
N SER A 166 -14.24 -2.53 17.85
CA SER A 166 -13.71 -3.80 17.33
C SER A 166 -14.25 -4.16 15.96
N GLU A 167 -15.52 -3.91 15.72
CA GLU A 167 -16.24 -4.25 14.49
C GLU A 167 -16.24 -3.12 13.44
N ASP A 168 -15.63 -1.97 13.73
CA ASP A 168 -15.51 -0.93 12.73
C ASP A 168 -14.66 -1.44 11.55
N PRO A 169 -15.06 -1.17 10.30
CA PRO A 169 -14.29 -1.58 9.12
C PRO A 169 -12.89 -0.99 9.11
N LEU A 170 -11.90 -1.82 8.77
CA LEU A 170 -10.51 -1.40 8.54
C LEU A 170 -10.25 -1.23 7.04
N PHE A 171 -10.64 -2.21 6.25
CA PHE A 171 -10.50 -2.17 4.80
C PHE A 171 -11.54 -3.02 4.07
N VAL A 172 -11.69 -2.71 2.78
CA VAL A 172 -12.46 -3.51 1.83
C VAL A 172 -11.51 -4.04 0.76
N LEU A 173 -11.48 -5.35 0.58
CA LEU A 173 -10.70 -5.98 -0.47
C LEU A 173 -11.61 -6.70 -1.46
N TYR A 174 -11.50 -6.35 -2.74
CA TYR A 174 -12.34 -6.92 -3.78
C TYR A 174 -11.77 -8.24 -4.30
N THR A 175 -12.64 -9.24 -4.37
CA THR A 175 -12.34 -10.54 -5.00
C THR A 175 -13.04 -10.65 -6.34
N SER A 176 -12.53 -11.53 -7.22
CA SER A 176 -13.24 -11.91 -8.44
C SER A 176 -14.50 -12.68 -8.05
N GLY A 177 -15.66 -12.04 -8.12
CA GLY A 177 -16.94 -12.69 -7.81
C GLY A 177 -17.27 -13.79 -8.81
N SER A 178 -17.94 -14.85 -8.36
CA SER A 178 -18.48 -15.92 -9.22
C SER A 178 -19.48 -15.43 -10.28
N THR A 179 -20.00 -14.22 -10.13
CA THR A 179 -20.99 -13.58 -11.01
C THR A 179 -20.39 -12.56 -11.97
N GLY A 180 -19.07 -12.48 -12.09
CA GLY A 180 -18.36 -11.55 -12.99
C GLY A 180 -18.16 -10.14 -12.43
N LYS A 181 -18.97 -9.70 -11.45
CA LYS A 181 -18.73 -8.43 -10.76
C LYS A 181 -17.86 -8.61 -9.52
N PRO A 182 -16.89 -7.70 -9.26
CA PRO A 182 -16.09 -7.74 -8.04
C PRO A 182 -16.98 -7.67 -6.80
N LYS A 183 -16.64 -8.46 -5.77
CA LYS A 183 -17.31 -8.39 -4.45
C LYS A 183 -16.35 -7.84 -3.42
N GLY A 184 -16.72 -6.76 -2.75
CA GLY A 184 -15.97 -6.17 -1.66
C GLY A 184 -16.16 -6.98 -0.37
N ILE A 185 -15.08 -7.53 0.14
CA ILE A 185 -15.05 -8.21 1.44
C ILE A 185 -14.57 -7.23 2.49
N VAL A 186 -15.40 -6.98 3.48
CA VAL A 186 -15.09 -6.08 4.60
C VAL A 186 -14.31 -6.85 5.67
N HIS A 187 -13.19 -6.27 6.09
CA HIS A 187 -12.42 -6.74 7.23
C HIS A 187 -12.52 -5.72 8.37
N THR A 188 -12.87 -6.21 9.57
CA THR A 188 -13.03 -5.36 10.76
C THR A 188 -11.72 -5.18 11.50
N THR A 189 -11.64 -4.09 12.28
CA THR A 189 -10.38 -3.62 12.87
C THR A 189 -9.75 -4.63 13.83
N ALA A 190 -10.45 -5.01 14.90
CA ALA A 190 -9.80 -5.79 15.96
C ALA A 190 -9.57 -7.25 15.56
N GLY A 191 -10.57 -7.92 14.97
CA GLY A 191 -10.45 -9.32 14.61
C GLY A 191 -9.36 -9.57 13.58
N TYR A 192 -9.30 -8.71 12.56
CA TYR A 192 -8.28 -8.83 11.53
C TYR A 192 -6.87 -8.54 12.07
N LEU A 193 -6.70 -7.43 12.79
CA LEU A 193 -5.39 -7.04 13.32
C LEU A 193 -4.85 -8.08 14.31
N LEU A 194 -5.71 -8.59 15.22
CA LEU A 194 -5.33 -9.65 16.14
C LEU A 194 -4.83 -10.90 15.40
N GLY A 195 -5.60 -11.36 14.40
CA GLY A 195 -5.24 -12.53 13.59
C GLY A 195 -3.92 -12.32 12.83
N ALA A 196 -3.72 -11.15 12.22
CA ALA A 196 -2.50 -10.81 11.49
C ALA A 196 -1.28 -10.78 12.43
N GLY A 197 -1.40 -10.10 13.58
CA GLY A 197 -0.32 -10.00 14.57
C GLY A 197 0.07 -11.35 15.15
N LEU A 198 -0.91 -12.16 15.58
CA LEU A 198 -0.66 -13.51 16.14
C LEU A 198 -0.07 -14.45 15.09
N SER A 199 -0.54 -14.39 13.84
CA SER A 199 -0.02 -15.21 12.76
C SER A 199 1.47 -14.94 12.52
N VAL A 200 1.88 -13.67 12.42
CA VAL A 200 3.29 -13.33 12.25
C VAL A 200 4.11 -13.74 13.48
N LYS A 201 3.61 -13.48 14.67
CA LYS A 201 4.31 -13.82 15.92
C LYS A 201 4.54 -15.31 16.09
N HIS A 202 3.53 -16.14 15.88
CA HIS A 202 3.57 -17.55 16.25
C HIS A 202 3.90 -18.49 15.07
N VAL A 203 3.49 -18.13 13.84
CA VAL A 203 3.78 -18.98 12.67
C VAL A 203 5.16 -18.68 12.11
N PHE A 204 5.53 -17.40 12.06
CA PHE A 204 6.84 -16.99 11.56
C PHE A 204 7.87 -16.75 12.66
N ASP A 205 7.47 -16.87 13.92
CA ASP A 205 8.34 -16.83 15.10
C ASP A 205 9.27 -15.60 15.11
N VAL A 206 8.68 -14.42 14.83
CA VAL A 206 9.45 -13.18 14.76
C VAL A 206 9.92 -12.70 16.12
N HIS A 207 11.16 -12.20 16.16
CA HIS A 207 11.84 -11.69 17.33
C HIS A 207 12.32 -10.24 17.13
N PRO A 208 12.67 -9.52 18.20
CA PRO A 208 13.24 -8.18 18.08
C PRO A 208 14.52 -8.17 17.24
N GLY A 209 14.53 -7.32 16.20
CA GLY A 209 15.66 -7.22 15.27
C GLY A 209 15.48 -8.02 13.97
N ASP A 210 14.45 -8.86 13.90
CA ASP A 210 14.12 -9.58 12.67
C ASP A 210 13.69 -8.65 11.54
N ARG A 211 13.91 -9.12 10.31
CA ARG A 211 13.52 -8.43 9.07
C ARG A 211 12.68 -9.38 8.23
N PHE A 212 11.41 -9.05 8.11
CA PHE A 212 10.42 -9.90 7.46
C PHE A 212 10.29 -9.56 5.97
N GLY A 213 10.52 -10.51 5.09
CA GLY A 213 10.34 -10.38 3.64
C GLY A 213 9.15 -11.19 3.14
N CYS A 214 8.07 -10.53 2.77
CA CYS A 214 6.95 -11.14 2.07
C CYS A 214 6.91 -10.65 0.63
N MET A 215 7.10 -11.56 -0.34
CA MET A 215 7.14 -11.25 -1.78
C MET A 215 5.75 -11.27 -2.41
N ALA A 216 4.75 -10.79 -1.69
CA ALA A 216 3.40 -10.58 -2.19
C ALA A 216 3.20 -9.12 -2.61
N ASP A 217 2.00 -8.81 -3.06
CA ASP A 217 1.57 -7.44 -3.37
C ASP A 217 0.49 -7.02 -2.38
N ILE A 218 0.51 -5.75 -1.95
CA ILE A 218 -0.49 -5.19 -1.04
C ILE A 218 -1.91 -5.15 -1.64
N GLY A 219 -2.07 -5.29 -2.93
CA GLY A 219 -3.37 -5.48 -3.59
C GLY A 219 -4.07 -6.80 -3.23
N TRP A 220 -3.40 -7.69 -2.49
CA TRP A 220 -3.92 -8.98 -2.03
C TRP A 220 -3.95 -9.07 -0.51
N ILE A 221 -4.80 -9.94 0.03
CA ILE A 221 -4.90 -10.15 1.48
C ILE A 221 -3.55 -10.57 2.10
N THR A 222 -2.76 -11.36 1.39
CA THR A 222 -1.41 -11.75 1.82
C THR A 222 -0.52 -10.54 2.07
N GLY A 223 -0.55 -9.55 1.18
CA GLY A 223 0.21 -8.31 1.34
C GLY A 223 -0.29 -7.47 2.52
N HIS A 224 -1.60 -7.32 2.68
CA HIS A 224 -2.16 -6.64 3.86
C HIS A 224 -1.68 -7.29 5.16
N THR A 225 -1.75 -8.62 5.25
CA THR A 225 -1.42 -9.36 6.46
C THR A 225 0.08 -9.40 6.73
N TYR A 226 0.89 -9.76 5.72
CA TYR A 226 2.29 -10.15 5.91
C TYR A 226 3.31 -9.14 5.37
N ILE A 227 2.86 -8.02 4.79
CA ILE A 227 3.73 -6.88 4.49
C ILE A 227 3.41 -5.73 5.45
N VAL A 228 2.13 -5.43 5.68
CA VAL A 228 1.74 -4.21 6.39
C VAL A 228 1.45 -4.51 7.86
N TYR A 229 0.29 -5.11 8.14
CA TYR A 229 -0.24 -5.12 9.52
C TYR A 229 0.50 -6.06 10.46
N GLY A 230 0.72 -7.32 10.05
CA GLY A 230 1.30 -8.33 10.92
C GLY A 230 2.72 -8.01 11.40
N PRO A 231 3.68 -7.72 10.50
CA PRO A 231 5.04 -7.37 10.91
C PRO A 231 5.10 -6.09 11.73
N LEU A 232 4.44 -5.00 11.28
CA LEU A 232 4.48 -3.71 11.96
C LEU A 232 3.86 -3.76 13.36
N MET A 233 2.79 -4.54 13.56
CA MET A 233 2.21 -4.76 14.90
C MET A 233 3.14 -5.49 15.86
N ASN A 234 4.05 -6.30 15.34
CA ASN A 234 5.08 -6.99 16.14
C ASN A 234 6.36 -6.17 16.31
N GLY A 235 6.41 -4.94 15.79
CA GLY A 235 7.61 -4.12 15.82
C GLY A 235 8.76 -4.69 15.00
N THR A 236 8.42 -5.46 13.95
CA THR A 236 9.36 -6.12 13.05
C THR A 236 9.50 -5.30 11.78
N ALA A 237 10.73 -5.10 11.30
CA ALA A 237 10.98 -4.48 10.01
C ALA A 237 10.37 -5.31 8.87
N THR A 238 9.68 -4.68 7.94
CA THR A 238 9.05 -5.37 6.81
C THR A 238 9.56 -4.85 5.48
N LEU A 239 9.71 -5.77 4.52
CA LEU A 239 10.17 -5.46 3.17
C LEU A 239 8.99 -5.19 2.24
N ILE A 240 9.08 -4.09 1.49
CA ILE A 240 8.25 -3.79 0.33
C ILE A 240 9.12 -4.00 -0.92
N PHE A 241 8.76 -4.96 -1.75
CA PHE A 241 9.49 -5.30 -2.97
C PHE A 241 8.71 -4.87 -4.20
N GLU A 242 9.22 -3.90 -4.95
CA GLU A 242 8.51 -3.32 -6.10
C GLU A 242 8.62 -4.16 -7.38
N SER A 243 9.70 -4.96 -7.52
CA SER A 243 10.05 -5.65 -8.75
C SER A 243 9.34 -7.01 -8.94
N THR A 244 9.94 -7.84 -9.77
CA THR A 244 9.52 -9.22 -10.03
C THR A 244 10.65 -10.19 -9.71
N PRO A 245 10.35 -11.49 -9.45
CA PRO A 245 11.39 -12.47 -9.08
C PRO A 245 12.43 -12.71 -10.18
N MET A 246 12.11 -12.39 -11.44
CA MET A 246 12.95 -12.66 -12.61
C MET A 246 13.73 -11.44 -13.12
N TYR A 247 13.60 -10.28 -12.51
CA TYR A 247 14.23 -9.06 -12.98
C TYR A 247 15.28 -8.52 -11.99
N PRO A 248 16.48 -8.19 -12.46
CA PRO A 248 17.01 -8.36 -13.82
C PRO A 248 17.39 -9.80 -14.13
N THR A 249 17.54 -10.64 -13.11
CA THR A 249 17.93 -12.05 -13.19
C THR A 249 17.12 -12.90 -12.22
N PRO A 250 17.06 -14.24 -12.38
CA PRO A 250 16.38 -15.14 -11.43
C PRO A 250 16.98 -15.16 -10.01
N SER A 251 18.17 -14.58 -9.80
CA SER A 251 18.78 -14.44 -8.47
C SER A 251 18.22 -13.29 -7.64
N ARG A 252 17.38 -12.46 -8.21
CA ARG A 252 16.88 -11.21 -7.60
C ARG A 252 16.34 -11.37 -6.16
N TYR A 253 15.56 -12.41 -5.91
CA TYR A 253 15.05 -12.65 -4.55
C TYR A 253 16.16 -12.94 -3.54
N TRP A 254 17.15 -13.72 -3.95
CA TRP A 254 18.26 -14.10 -3.07
C TRP A 254 19.19 -12.94 -2.81
N GLU A 255 19.42 -12.08 -3.82
CA GLU A 255 20.16 -10.82 -3.68
C GLU A 255 19.46 -9.90 -2.66
N VAL A 256 18.13 -9.78 -2.72
CA VAL A 256 17.34 -8.98 -1.76
C VAL A 256 17.44 -9.57 -0.35
N VAL A 257 17.31 -10.90 -0.21
CA VAL A 257 17.48 -11.60 1.09
C VAL A 257 18.84 -11.30 1.69
N ASP A 258 19.91 -11.41 0.88
CA ASP A 258 21.28 -11.18 1.36
C ASP A 258 21.57 -9.71 1.63
N THR A 259 21.13 -8.79 0.76
CA THR A 259 21.31 -7.33 0.93
C THR A 259 20.69 -6.82 2.19
N HIS A 260 19.42 -7.19 2.43
CA HIS A 260 18.66 -6.69 3.57
C HIS A 260 18.74 -7.58 4.80
N LYS A 261 19.47 -8.70 4.73
CA LYS A 261 19.60 -9.67 5.83
C LYS A 261 18.24 -10.09 6.38
N LEU A 262 17.36 -10.51 5.45
CA LEU A 262 16.03 -10.96 5.82
C LEU A 262 16.12 -12.25 6.65
N THR A 263 15.45 -12.28 7.79
CA THR A 263 15.43 -13.43 8.70
C THR A 263 14.26 -14.37 8.41
N GLN A 264 13.16 -13.84 7.90
CA GLN A 264 12.03 -14.60 7.39
C GLN A 264 11.80 -14.25 5.91
N PHE A 265 11.50 -15.29 5.11
CA PHE A 265 11.19 -15.14 3.70
C PHE A 265 9.91 -15.89 3.34
N TYR A 266 8.88 -15.16 2.92
CA TYR A 266 7.59 -15.69 2.55
C TYR A 266 7.23 -15.32 1.12
N THR A 267 6.91 -16.33 0.31
CA THR A 267 6.56 -16.13 -1.10
C THR A 267 5.56 -17.18 -1.60
N ALA A 268 5.03 -16.97 -2.80
CA ALA A 268 4.08 -17.90 -3.40
C ALA A 268 4.79 -19.16 -3.97
N PRO A 269 4.16 -20.34 -3.88
CA PRO A 269 4.70 -21.58 -4.49
C PRO A 269 5.00 -21.43 -5.99
N THR A 270 4.20 -20.64 -6.71
CA THR A 270 4.41 -20.36 -8.13
C THR A 270 5.73 -19.65 -8.40
N SER A 271 6.12 -18.70 -7.54
CA SER A 271 7.40 -17.99 -7.66
C SER A 271 8.58 -18.95 -7.48
N ILE A 272 8.52 -19.84 -6.48
CA ILE A 272 9.58 -20.83 -6.25
C ILE A 272 9.69 -21.81 -7.43
N ARG A 273 8.56 -22.25 -7.99
CA ARG A 273 8.57 -23.14 -9.17
C ARG A 273 9.16 -22.45 -10.41
N MET A 274 8.93 -21.16 -10.55
CA MET A 274 9.45 -20.38 -11.67
C MET A 274 10.98 -20.15 -11.57
N LEU A 275 11.51 -20.11 -10.34
CA LEU A 275 12.94 -19.94 -10.06
C LEU A 275 13.74 -21.26 -10.06
N ARG A 276 13.08 -22.40 -10.20
CA ARG A 276 13.67 -23.74 -10.32
C ARG A 276 14.09 -24.01 -11.76
#